data_4c8792bb6ec5b015c794ac4d5f3d3335
#
_entry.id   4c8792bb6ec5b015c794ac4d5f3d3335
#
_cell.length_a   1.000
_cell.length_b   1.000
_cell.length_c   1.000
_cell.angle_alpha   90.00
_cell.angle_beta   90.00
_cell.angle_gamma   90.00
#
_symmetry.space_group_name_H-M   'P 1'
#
loop_
_entity.id
_entity.type
_entity.pdbx_description
1 polymer ?
#
loop_
_entity_poly.entity_id
_entity_poly.type
_entity_poly.pdbx_seq_one_letter_code
_entity_poly.pdbx_strand_id
1 'polypeptide(L)'
;AVFSLIFFLVLSIYAQKTYQKTYFDNCDLKEEGWIKNTQKVDYWKFYYERGTLQKKGHFSEAKEIKYCYFYRKDGSKESEGHFVDGEKNKWWLFYDDRGIINHKCQLKDNQKNGYCFLYENKKIVKVEKYKAGKIIKEWTDYKSFKEENKLSDFQ
;
A
#
# COMPACT_ATOMS: atom_id res chain seq x y z
N ALA A 1 22.72 -44.49 -43.62
CA ALA A 1 22.44 -43.93 -42.31
C ALA A 1 21.81 -42.58 -42.51
N VAL A 2 20.51 -42.46 -42.26
CA VAL A 2 19.76 -41.17 -42.31
C VAL A 2 19.69 -40.68 -40.90
N PHE A 3 20.43 -39.58 -40.57
CA PHE A 3 20.28 -38.85 -39.30
C PHE A 3 19.05 -37.97 -39.42
N SER A 4 17.95 -38.36 -38.73
CA SER A 4 16.77 -37.54 -38.56
C SER A 4 17.05 -36.51 -37.46
N LEU A 5 17.21 -35.23 -37.84
CA LEU A 5 17.37 -34.11 -36.93
C LEU A 5 15.97 -33.74 -36.40
N ILE A 6 15.63 -34.20 -35.18
CA ILE A 6 14.40 -33.79 -34.50
C ILE A 6 14.62 -32.39 -33.95
N PHE A 7 14.03 -31.38 -34.61
CA PHE A 7 14.01 -29.99 -34.17
C PHE A 7 12.94 -29.84 -33.10
N PHE A 8 13.34 -29.85 -31.81
CA PHE A 8 12.42 -29.48 -30.70
C PHE A 8 12.14 -27.99 -30.76
N LEU A 9 10.99 -27.60 -31.32
CA LEU A 9 10.44 -26.25 -31.21
C LEU A 9 9.96 -26.07 -29.78
N VAL A 10 10.79 -25.44 -28.95
CA VAL A 10 10.37 -24.94 -27.61
C VAL A 10 9.48 -23.74 -27.85
N LEU A 11 8.16 -23.94 -27.93
CA LEU A 11 7.18 -22.89 -27.89
C LEU A 11 7.20 -22.29 -26.47
N SER A 12 7.89 -21.16 -26.30
CA SER A 12 7.78 -20.35 -25.09
C SER A 12 6.36 -19.79 -25.03
N ILE A 13 5.47 -20.47 -24.29
CA ILE A 13 4.13 -19.97 -24.00
C ILE A 13 4.32 -18.80 -23.02
N TYR A 14 4.48 -17.60 -23.56
CA TYR A 14 4.39 -16.39 -22.75
C TYR A 14 2.94 -16.27 -22.29
N ALA A 15 2.68 -16.48 -21.00
CA ALA A 15 1.35 -16.28 -20.44
C ALA A 15 0.94 -14.81 -20.64
N GLN A 16 -0.07 -14.64 -21.49
CA GLN A 16 -0.62 -13.35 -21.84
C GLN A 16 -1.34 -12.74 -20.61
N LYS A 17 -1.17 -11.43 -20.39
CA LYS A 17 -1.95 -10.69 -19.39
C LYS A 17 -3.36 -10.47 -19.91
N THR A 18 -4.35 -10.65 -19.05
CA THR A 18 -5.77 -10.40 -19.34
C THR A 18 -6.31 -9.38 -18.36
N TYR A 19 -7.05 -8.38 -18.86
CA TYR A 19 -7.76 -7.43 -18.00
C TYR A 19 -9.06 -8.07 -17.51
N GLN A 20 -9.24 -8.10 -16.18
CA GLN A 20 -10.39 -8.73 -15.54
C GLN A 20 -11.22 -7.70 -14.77
N LYS A 21 -12.53 -7.89 -14.78
CA LYS A 21 -13.50 -7.21 -13.93
C LYS A 21 -14.30 -8.25 -13.18
N THR A 22 -14.54 -8.03 -11.90
CA THR A 22 -15.49 -8.81 -11.10
C THR A 22 -16.55 -7.90 -10.52
N TYR A 23 -17.70 -8.45 -10.19
CA TYR A 23 -18.87 -7.70 -9.76
C TYR A 23 -19.41 -8.27 -8.45
N PHE A 24 -20.09 -7.43 -7.69
CA PHE A 24 -20.93 -7.85 -6.57
C PHE A 24 -22.22 -8.51 -7.09
N ASP A 25 -22.98 -9.14 -6.18
CA ASP A 25 -24.25 -9.80 -6.53
C ASP A 25 -25.30 -8.82 -7.10
N ASN A 26 -25.21 -7.55 -6.70
CA ASN A 26 -26.05 -6.45 -7.23
C ASN A 26 -25.56 -5.87 -8.56
N CYS A 27 -24.60 -6.53 -9.23
CA CYS A 27 -23.96 -6.11 -10.47
C CYS A 27 -23.09 -4.84 -10.40
N ASP A 28 -22.83 -4.28 -9.23
CA ASP A 28 -21.86 -3.20 -9.09
C ASP A 28 -20.44 -3.75 -9.29
N LEU A 29 -19.56 -2.94 -9.90
CA LEU A 29 -18.16 -3.29 -10.08
C LEU A 29 -17.47 -3.44 -8.73
N LYS A 30 -16.88 -4.63 -8.48
CA LYS A 30 -16.17 -4.96 -7.23
C LYS A 30 -14.68 -4.70 -7.32
N GLU A 31 -14.05 -5.16 -8.40
CA GLU A 31 -12.63 -4.95 -8.64
C GLU A 31 -12.29 -5.08 -10.13
N GLU A 32 -11.21 -4.42 -10.54
CA GLU A 32 -10.69 -4.50 -11.89
C GLU A 32 -9.16 -4.39 -11.91
N GLY A 33 -8.53 -5.08 -12.86
CA GLY A 33 -7.08 -5.05 -13.05
C GLY A 33 -6.56 -6.17 -13.93
N TRP A 34 -5.25 -6.34 -13.94
CA TRP A 34 -4.57 -7.32 -14.80
C TRP A 34 -4.29 -8.64 -14.08
N ILE A 35 -4.62 -9.75 -14.76
CA ILE A 35 -4.30 -11.11 -14.32
C ILE A 35 -3.24 -11.71 -15.24
N LYS A 36 -2.28 -12.37 -14.64
CA LYS A 36 -1.32 -13.25 -15.32
C LYS A 36 -1.17 -14.53 -14.52
N ASN A 37 -1.32 -15.70 -15.17
CA ASN A 37 -1.29 -17.00 -14.48
C ASN A 37 -2.24 -17.07 -13.28
N THR A 38 -3.49 -16.60 -13.43
CA THR A 38 -4.51 -16.53 -12.37
C THR A 38 -4.20 -15.58 -11.19
N GLN A 39 -3.06 -14.89 -11.21
CA GLN A 39 -2.64 -13.98 -10.14
C GLN A 39 -2.81 -12.52 -10.56
N LYS A 40 -3.16 -11.67 -9.58
CA LYS A 40 -3.20 -10.21 -9.75
C LYS A 40 -1.79 -9.68 -9.99
N VAL A 41 -1.66 -8.90 -11.08
CA VAL A 41 -0.41 -8.21 -11.46
C VAL A 41 -0.70 -6.77 -11.87
N ASP A 42 0.31 -5.91 -11.87
CA ASP A 42 0.21 -4.51 -12.26
C ASP A 42 -0.81 -3.73 -11.43
N TYR A 43 -1.59 -2.84 -12.04
CA TYR A 43 -2.43 -1.89 -11.34
C TYR A 43 -3.86 -2.43 -11.18
N TRP A 44 -4.36 -2.38 -9.92
CA TRP A 44 -5.69 -2.82 -9.53
C TRP A 44 -6.46 -1.72 -8.83
N LYS A 45 -7.80 -1.73 -9.04
CA LYS A 45 -8.77 -0.93 -8.31
C LYS A 45 -9.81 -1.84 -7.68
N PHE A 46 -10.21 -1.49 -6.47
CA PHE A 46 -11.25 -2.17 -5.70
C PHE A 46 -12.30 -1.16 -5.28
N TYR A 47 -13.55 -1.56 -5.26
CA TYR A 47 -14.67 -0.67 -4.99
C TYR A 47 -15.53 -1.21 -3.85
N TYR A 48 -16.16 -0.32 -3.13
CA TYR A 48 -17.29 -0.66 -2.28
C TYR A 48 -18.53 -0.93 -3.16
N GLU A 49 -19.54 -1.63 -2.60
CA GLU A 49 -20.87 -1.60 -3.18
C GLU A 49 -21.32 -0.16 -3.38
N ARG A 50 -22.01 0.13 -4.49
CA ARG A 50 -22.41 1.47 -4.99
C ARG A 50 -21.28 2.26 -5.67
N GLY A 51 -20.15 1.62 -5.98
CA GLY A 51 -19.14 2.12 -6.90
C GLY A 51 -18.10 3.08 -6.35
N THR A 52 -18.13 3.44 -5.05
CA THR A 52 -17.07 4.24 -4.44
C THR A 52 -15.77 3.48 -4.40
N LEU A 53 -14.66 4.10 -4.82
CA LEU A 53 -13.33 3.49 -4.77
C LEU A 53 -12.93 3.16 -3.32
N GLN A 54 -12.52 1.91 -3.06
CA GLN A 54 -12.06 1.44 -1.77
C GLN A 54 -10.54 1.48 -1.65
N LYS A 55 -9.83 0.91 -2.62
CA LYS A 55 -8.38 0.93 -2.70
C LYS A 55 -7.89 0.85 -4.13
N LYS A 56 -6.68 1.32 -4.37
CA LYS A 56 -5.96 1.15 -5.62
C LYS A 56 -4.46 1.02 -5.36
N GLY A 57 -3.79 0.23 -6.18
CA GLY A 57 -2.35 0.01 -6.04
C GLY A 57 -1.81 -1.00 -7.02
N HIS A 58 -0.52 -1.29 -6.90
CA HIS A 58 0.17 -2.26 -7.74
C HIS A 58 0.27 -3.61 -7.04
N PHE A 59 0.19 -4.66 -7.84
CA PHE A 59 0.28 -6.05 -7.43
C PHE A 59 1.39 -6.80 -8.19
N SER A 60 2.02 -7.74 -7.52
CA SER A 60 2.88 -8.76 -8.10
C SER A 60 2.61 -10.07 -7.37
N GLU A 61 2.40 -11.16 -8.12
CA GLU A 61 2.10 -12.49 -7.53
C GLU A 61 0.98 -12.44 -6.47
N ALA A 62 -0.10 -11.71 -6.79
CA ALA A 62 -1.26 -11.48 -5.93
C ALA A 62 -1.00 -10.68 -4.63
N LYS A 63 0.21 -10.16 -4.40
CA LYS A 63 0.57 -9.32 -3.26
C LYS A 63 0.61 -7.85 -3.64
N GLU A 64 0.19 -6.97 -2.72
CA GLU A 64 0.40 -5.53 -2.87
C GLU A 64 1.89 -5.20 -2.89
N ILE A 65 2.28 -4.31 -3.81
CA ILE A 65 3.63 -3.76 -3.92
C ILE A 65 3.57 -2.27 -4.21
N LYS A 66 4.68 -1.55 -3.98
CA LYS A 66 4.78 -0.12 -4.26
C LYS A 66 3.77 0.71 -3.45
N TYR A 67 3.37 1.85 -4.00
CA TYR A 67 2.49 2.79 -3.31
C TYR A 67 1.02 2.45 -3.54
N CYS A 68 0.24 2.34 -2.44
CA CYS A 68 -1.19 2.01 -2.45
C CYS A 68 -1.99 3.09 -1.72
N TYR A 69 -3.23 3.28 -2.14
CA TYR A 69 -4.18 4.26 -1.63
C TYR A 69 -5.43 3.57 -1.13
N PHE A 70 -5.94 4.01 0.03
CA PHE A 70 -7.15 3.51 0.66
C PHE A 70 -8.12 4.65 0.89
N TYR A 71 -9.40 4.37 0.68
CA TYR A 71 -10.49 5.34 0.77
C TYR A 71 -11.62 4.78 1.62
N ARG A 72 -12.37 5.66 2.30
CA ARG A 72 -13.58 5.32 3.02
C ARG A 72 -14.77 5.22 2.07
N LYS A 73 -15.91 4.75 2.58
CA LYS A 73 -17.15 4.61 1.80
C LYS A 73 -17.69 5.94 1.27
N ASP A 74 -17.42 7.04 1.93
CA ASP A 74 -17.77 8.41 1.49
C ASP A 74 -16.82 8.97 0.41
N GLY A 75 -15.77 8.22 0.04
CA GLY A 75 -14.77 8.60 -0.94
C GLY A 75 -13.61 9.43 -0.38
N SER A 76 -13.63 9.80 0.91
CA SER A 76 -12.50 10.48 1.55
C SER A 76 -11.30 9.56 1.66
N LYS A 77 -10.08 10.11 1.64
CA LYS A 77 -8.87 9.32 1.87
C LYS A 77 -8.85 8.78 3.30
N GLU A 78 -8.48 7.51 3.45
CA GLU A 78 -8.28 6.85 4.74
C GLU A 78 -6.79 6.74 5.08
N SER A 79 -6.01 6.17 4.17
CA SER A 79 -4.58 6.01 4.33
C SER A 79 -3.88 5.78 2.99
N GLU A 80 -2.56 6.00 2.96
CA GLU A 80 -1.73 5.69 1.81
C GLU A 80 -0.29 5.41 2.23
N GLY A 81 0.42 4.57 1.48
CA GLY A 81 1.80 4.23 1.77
C GLY A 81 2.34 3.09 0.93
N HIS A 82 3.56 2.67 1.24
CA HIS A 82 4.27 1.64 0.49
C HIS A 82 4.01 0.24 1.04
N PHE A 83 3.83 -0.69 0.11
CA PHE A 83 3.86 -2.13 0.37
C PHE A 83 5.14 -2.74 -0.17
N VAL A 84 5.64 -3.73 0.56
CA VAL A 84 6.71 -4.63 0.16
C VAL A 84 6.21 -6.03 0.47
N ASP A 85 6.08 -6.86 -0.57
CA ASP A 85 5.65 -8.27 -0.42
C ASP A 85 4.29 -8.48 0.29
N GLY A 86 3.34 -7.55 0.10
CA GLY A 86 2.01 -7.60 0.72
C GLY A 86 1.96 -7.01 2.13
N GLU A 87 3.06 -6.45 2.63
CA GLU A 87 3.13 -5.87 3.97
C GLU A 87 3.38 -4.36 3.91
N LYS A 88 2.73 -3.62 4.81
CA LYS A 88 2.93 -2.17 4.96
C LYS A 88 4.35 -1.89 5.45
N ASN A 89 5.09 -1.07 4.69
CA ASN A 89 6.48 -0.71 4.97
C ASN A 89 6.72 0.77 4.69
N LYS A 90 7.81 1.33 5.22
CA LYS A 90 8.20 2.73 5.05
C LYS A 90 7.19 3.70 5.66
N TRP A 91 7.09 4.91 5.07
CA TRP A 91 6.18 5.94 5.52
C TRP A 91 4.75 5.70 5.06
N TRP A 92 3.80 5.84 6.01
CA TRP A 92 2.37 5.78 5.81
C TRP A 92 1.73 7.08 6.28
N LEU A 93 0.78 7.58 5.50
CA LEU A 93 -0.08 8.70 5.84
C LEU A 93 -1.46 8.16 6.23
N PHE A 94 -2.01 8.68 7.31
CA PHE A 94 -3.35 8.42 7.79
C PHE A 94 -4.14 9.72 7.87
N TYR A 95 -5.39 9.69 7.49
CA TYR A 95 -6.25 10.84 7.35
C TYR A 95 -7.44 10.75 8.31
N ASP A 96 -7.89 11.89 8.83
CA ASP A 96 -9.15 11.99 9.58
C ASP A 96 -10.37 11.88 8.63
N ASP A 97 -11.58 11.97 9.18
CA ASP A 97 -12.85 11.92 8.44
C ASP A 97 -13.05 13.09 7.47
N ARG A 98 -12.32 14.20 7.66
CA ARG A 98 -12.30 15.36 6.76
C ARG A 98 -11.24 15.26 5.66
N GLY A 99 -10.49 14.15 5.60
CA GLY A 99 -9.41 13.94 4.64
C GLY A 99 -8.15 14.76 4.94
N ILE A 100 -7.95 15.19 6.20
CA ILE A 100 -6.75 15.91 6.66
C ILE A 100 -5.81 14.90 7.32
N ILE A 101 -4.51 14.98 7.02
CA ILE A 101 -3.50 14.13 7.65
C ILE A 101 -3.54 14.31 9.16
N ASN A 102 -3.81 13.22 9.89
CA ASN A 102 -3.74 13.19 11.35
C ASN A 102 -2.52 12.41 11.88
N HIS A 103 -1.99 11.45 11.08
CA HIS A 103 -0.77 10.70 11.43
C HIS A 103 0.12 10.51 10.21
N LYS A 104 1.45 10.53 10.44
CA LYS A 104 2.46 10.08 9.50
C LYS A 104 3.42 9.16 10.24
N CYS A 105 3.38 7.85 9.95
CA CYS A 105 4.11 6.84 10.70
C CYS A 105 5.04 6.01 9.82
N GLN A 106 6.19 5.64 10.35
CA GLN A 106 7.03 4.59 9.77
C GLN A 106 6.49 3.23 10.18
N LEU A 107 6.30 2.36 9.18
CA LEU A 107 5.88 0.99 9.35
C LEU A 107 6.96 0.03 8.85
N LYS A 108 7.02 -1.13 9.46
CA LYS A 108 7.77 -2.29 8.99
C LYS A 108 6.93 -3.53 9.27
N ASP A 109 6.69 -4.32 8.22
CA ASP A 109 5.97 -5.59 8.29
C ASP A 109 4.62 -5.42 9.04
N ASN A 110 3.80 -4.43 8.57
CA ASN A 110 2.49 -4.03 9.10
C ASN A 110 2.50 -3.39 10.49
N GLN A 111 3.63 -3.27 11.17
CA GLN A 111 3.72 -2.72 12.53
C GLN A 111 4.38 -1.33 12.52
N LYS A 112 3.96 -0.45 13.44
CA LYS A 112 4.68 0.81 13.68
C LYS A 112 6.11 0.49 14.13
N ASN A 113 7.09 1.01 13.39
CA ASN A 113 8.51 0.81 13.68
C ASN A 113 9.32 2.01 13.18
N GLY A 114 9.82 2.83 14.07
CA GLY A 114 10.39 4.13 13.78
C GLY A 114 9.51 5.27 14.31
N TYR A 115 9.47 6.39 13.62
CA TYR A 115 8.78 7.58 14.08
C TYR A 115 7.32 7.66 13.61
N CYS A 116 6.47 8.25 14.44
CA CYS A 116 5.09 8.56 14.14
C CYS A 116 4.83 10.03 14.54
N PHE A 117 4.47 10.86 13.59
CA PHE A 117 4.10 12.26 13.78
C PHE A 117 2.58 12.38 13.86
N LEU A 118 2.08 12.97 14.93
CA LEU A 118 0.66 13.24 15.14
C LEU A 118 0.38 14.71 14.84
N TYR A 119 -0.68 14.96 14.09
CA TYR A 119 -1.05 16.29 13.61
C TYR A 119 -2.41 16.71 14.14
N GLU A 120 -2.49 17.97 14.57
CA GLU A 120 -3.74 18.70 14.78
C GLU A 120 -3.66 20.03 14.04
N ASN A 121 -4.72 20.39 13.32
CA ASN A 121 -4.78 21.61 12.53
C ASN A 121 -3.53 21.82 11.63
N LYS A 122 -3.07 20.75 10.98
CA LYS A 122 -1.87 20.71 10.11
C LYS A 122 -0.53 20.99 10.83
N LYS A 123 -0.51 21.04 12.15
CA LYS A 123 0.71 21.20 12.96
C LYS A 123 1.04 19.88 13.67
N ILE A 124 2.33 19.58 13.79
CA ILE A 124 2.78 18.44 14.61
C ILE A 124 2.61 18.80 16.07
N VAL A 125 1.79 18.03 16.79
CA VAL A 125 1.51 18.23 18.22
C VAL A 125 2.21 17.17 19.08
N LYS A 126 2.56 16.03 18.51
CA LYS A 126 3.22 14.94 19.24
C LYS A 126 4.09 14.14 18.27
N VAL A 127 5.22 13.63 18.76
CA VAL A 127 6.03 12.65 18.05
C VAL A 127 6.22 11.43 18.95
N GLU A 128 6.03 10.26 18.38
CA GLU A 128 6.20 8.97 19.04
C GLU A 128 7.26 8.15 18.30
N LYS A 129 8.08 7.44 19.05
CA LYS A 129 9.04 6.45 18.50
C LYS A 129 8.59 5.05 18.87
N TYR A 130 8.50 4.21 17.87
CA TYR A 130 8.06 2.82 18.00
C TYR A 130 9.19 1.85 17.70
N LYS A 131 9.15 0.70 18.37
CA LYS A 131 9.93 -0.50 18.04
C LYS A 131 9.00 -1.70 18.11
N ALA A 132 8.84 -2.41 16.98
CA ALA A 132 7.97 -3.59 16.88
C ALA A 132 6.56 -3.35 17.49
N GLY A 133 5.89 -2.27 17.08
CA GLY A 133 4.55 -1.90 17.52
C GLY A 133 4.43 -1.27 18.91
N LYS A 134 5.50 -1.23 19.72
CA LYS A 134 5.49 -0.66 21.08
C LYS A 134 6.12 0.73 21.09
N ILE A 135 5.51 1.67 21.81
CA ILE A 135 6.07 3.01 22.04
C ILE A 135 7.30 2.86 22.95
N ILE A 136 8.43 3.41 22.51
CA ILE A 136 9.68 3.43 23.27
C ILE A 136 10.08 4.84 23.70
N LYS A 137 9.55 5.88 23.04
CA LYS A 137 9.75 7.29 23.40
C LYS A 137 8.64 8.16 22.86
N GLU A 138 8.35 9.26 23.54
CA GLU A 138 7.38 10.28 23.16
C GLU A 138 7.94 11.68 23.37
N TRP A 139 7.55 12.63 22.52
CA TRP A 139 7.78 14.06 22.64
C TRP A 139 6.44 14.78 22.52
N THR A 140 6.12 15.60 23.49
CA THR A 140 4.82 16.32 23.58
C THR A 140 4.76 17.57 22.71
N ASP A 141 5.87 17.95 22.08
CA ASP A 141 5.97 19.04 21.12
C ASP A 141 7.08 18.80 20.09
N TYR A 142 7.00 19.50 18.96
CA TYR A 142 7.95 19.33 17.87
C TYR A 142 9.31 20.02 18.14
N LYS A 143 9.37 20.99 19.04
CA LYS A 143 10.61 21.70 19.36
C LYS A 143 11.57 20.77 20.13
N SER A 144 11.12 20.18 21.23
CA SER A 144 11.91 19.21 22.02
C SER A 144 12.33 18.01 21.18
N PHE A 145 11.45 17.55 20.28
CA PHE A 145 11.81 16.50 19.33
C PHE A 145 13.01 16.90 18.45
N LYS A 146 13.01 18.11 17.85
CA LYS A 146 14.10 18.58 16.98
C LYS A 146 15.42 18.82 17.72
N GLU A 147 15.37 19.17 18.99
CA GLU A 147 16.57 19.37 19.82
C GLU A 147 17.31 18.04 20.07
N GLU A 148 16.60 16.92 20.12
CA GLU A 148 17.16 15.61 20.39
C GLU A 148 17.44 14.76 19.13
N ASN A 149 16.90 15.13 17.97
CA ASN A 149 16.97 14.29 16.76
C ASN A 149 17.47 15.08 15.55
N LYS A 150 18.28 14.42 14.72
CA LYS A 150 18.76 14.99 13.45
C LYS A 150 17.92 14.50 12.28
N LEU A 151 17.87 15.27 11.17
CA LEU A 151 17.16 14.88 9.96
C LEU A 151 17.63 13.55 9.37
N SER A 152 18.90 13.18 9.58
CA SER A 152 19.48 11.89 9.18
C SER A 152 18.79 10.68 9.84
N ASP A 153 18.12 10.88 10.97
CA ASP A 153 17.48 9.81 11.73
C ASP A 153 16.14 9.35 11.13
N PHE A 154 15.70 10.01 10.03
CA PHE A 154 14.40 9.77 9.34
C PHE A 154 14.53 9.09 7.97
N GLN A 155 15.75 8.69 7.59
CA GLN A 155 16.00 7.99 6.32
C GLN A 155 15.69 6.51 6.40
#